data_bde7e7dde65bdae4622215d3b66da20b
#
_entry.id   bde7e7dde65bdae4622215d3b66da20b
#
_cell.length_a   1.000
_cell.length_b   1.000
_cell.length_c   1.000
_cell.angle_alpha   90.00
_cell.angle_beta   90.00
_cell.angle_gamma   90.00
#
_symmetry.space_group_name_H-M   'P 1'
#
loop_
_entity.id
_entity.type
_entity.pdbx_description
1 polymer ?
#
loop_
_entity_poly.entity_id
_entity_poly.type
_entity_poly.pdbx_seq_one_letter_code
_entity_poly.pdbx_strand_id
1 'polypeptide(L)'
;MLALRKRMLRVLMGTRGFTLIELMIVVAIIGILAAIAIPLYANIQSRARVAKAQADVRTLVSAVSIYSAHVGTLPAALSDLNSAAANSQGQTAGPFMANTPNPPAGWAAYAYTSAAAGTFSISSSGDATTVSLP
;
A
#
# COMPACT_ATOMS: atom_id res chain seq x y z
N MET A 1 -5.08 52.53 -43.23
CA MET A 1 -5.18 51.08 -43.08
C MET A 1 -3.85 50.32 -43.27
N LEU A 2 -2.88 50.82 -44.01
CA LEU A 2 -1.57 50.13 -44.22
C LEU A 2 -0.65 50.10 -42.99
N ALA A 3 -0.71 51.08 -42.10
CA ALA A 3 0.16 51.19 -40.94
C ALA A 3 -0.16 50.17 -39.82
N LEU A 4 -1.42 49.79 -39.64
CA LEU A 4 -1.82 48.76 -38.66
C LEU A 4 -1.34 47.35 -39.07
N ARG A 5 -1.34 47.05 -40.34
CA ARG A 5 -0.89 45.76 -40.87
C ARG A 5 0.60 45.51 -40.66
N LYS A 6 1.44 46.56 -40.75
CA LYS A 6 2.90 46.45 -40.50
C LYS A 6 3.24 46.29 -39.03
N ARG A 7 2.42 46.80 -38.10
CA ARG A 7 2.64 46.58 -36.64
C ARG A 7 2.29 45.17 -36.17
N MET A 8 1.26 44.57 -36.78
CA MET A 8 0.82 43.21 -36.45
C MET A 8 1.82 42.14 -36.89
N LEU A 9 2.49 42.35 -38.03
CA LEU A 9 3.53 41.43 -38.51
C LEU A 9 4.83 41.45 -37.67
N ARG A 10 5.13 42.57 -37.00
CA ARG A 10 6.33 42.65 -36.12
C ARG A 10 6.18 41.93 -34.79
N VAL A 11 4.94 41.75 -34.31
CA VAL A 11 4.69 41.01 -33.04
C VAL A 11 4.83 39.51 -33.25
N LEU A 12 4.63 39.01 -34.46
CA LEU A 12 4.77 37.56 -34.78
C LEU A 12 6.20 37.12 -35.11
N MET A 13 7.16 38.06 -35.27
CA MET A 13 8.56 37.72 -35.55
C MET A 13 9.48 37.66 -34.35
N GLY A 14 8.95 37.73 -33.12
CA GLY A 14 9.71 37.73 -31.88
C GLY A 14 9.70 36.40 -31.10
N THR A 15 9.13 35.33 -31.64
CA THR A 15 9.20 34.02 -31.00
C THR A 15 10.54 33.37 -31.27
N ARG A 16 11.46 33.53 -30.33
CA ARG A 16 12.69 32.72 -30.30
C ARG A 16 12.26 31.26 -30.17
N GLY A 17 12.44 30.48 -31.22
CA GLY A 17 12.19 29.04 -31.20
C GLY A 17 13.26 28.34 -30.39
N PHE A 18 12.90 27.22 -29.78
CA PHE A 18 13.85 26.33 -29.12
C PHE A 18 14.89 25.80 -30.12
N THR A 19 16.15 25.79 -29.71
CA THR A 19 17.20 25.14 -30.50
C THR A 19 17.14 23.62 -30.31
N LEU A 20 17.55 22.88 -31.32
CA LEU A 20 17.62 21.42 -31.25
C LEU A 20 18.56 20.97 -30.13
N ILE A 21 19.68 21.69 -29.92
CA ILE A 21 20.63 21.36 -28.86
C ILE A 21 20.05 21.56 -27.44
N GLU A 22 19.24 22.61 -27.23
CA GLU A 22 18.58 22.80 -25.93
C GLU A 22 17.64 21.62 -25.61
N LEU A 23 16.90 21.15 -26.62
CA LEU A 23 16.02 19.99 -26.43
C LEU A 23 16.84 18.71 -26.17
N MET A 24 17.93 18.50 -26.88
CA MET A 24 18.80 17.32 -26.70
C MET A 24 19.44 17.28 -25.31
N ILE A 25 19.90 18.40 -24.79
CA ILE A 25 20.48 18.47 -23.44
C ILE A 25 19.41 18.13 -22.38
N VAL A 26 18.21 18.68 -22.52
CA VAL A 26 17.11 18.39 -21.57
C VAL A 26 16.74 16.92 -21.56
N VAL A 27 16.61 16.28 -22.72
CA VAL A 27 16.30 14.85 -22.81
C VAL A 27 17.43 14.01 -22.24
N ALA A 28 18.69 14.38 -22.48
CA ALA A 28 19.84 13.69 -21.92
C ALA A 28 19.85 13.74 -20.38
N ILE A 29 19.59 14.91 -19.79
CA ILE A 29 19.52 15.07 -18.32
C ILE A 29 18.37 14.26 -17.75
N ILE A 30 17.17 14.33 -18.35
CA ILE A 30 16.02 13.53 -17.92
C ILE A 30 16.34 12.04 -17.99
N GLY A 31 17.00 11.57 -19.04
CA GLY A 31 17.43 10.17 -19.18
C GLY A 31 18.34 9.71 -18.05
N ILE A 32 19.33 10.51 -17.68
CA ILE A 32 20.25 10.21 -16.57
C ILE A 32 19.48 10.16 -15.25
N LEU A 33 18.62 11.13 -14.98
CA LEU A 33 17.80 11.17 -13.75
C LEU A 33 16.84 9.98 -13.68
N ALA A 34 16.18 9.65 -14.78
CA ALA A 34 15.27 8.51 -14.85
C ALA A 34 15.97 7.17 -14.60
N ALA A 35 17.21 7.00 -15.12
CA ALA A 35 18.00 5.78 -14.91
C ALA A 35 18.27 5.50 -13.42
N ILE A 36 18.39 6.54 -12.60
CA ILE A 36 18.58 6.41 -11.15
C ILE A 36 17.24 6.33 -10.40
N ALA A 37 16.26 7.11 -10.83
CA ALA A 37 15.00 7.24 -10.12
C ALA A 37 14.11 5.98 -10.23
N ILE A 38 14.09 5.31 -11.38
CA ILE A 38 13.21 4.16 -11.62
C ILE A 38 13.52 2.99 -10.66
N PRO A 39 14.77 2.48 -10.54
CA PRO A 39 15.06 1.39 -9.63
C PRO A 39 14.90 1.79 -8.15
N LEU A 40 15.20 3.04 -7.81
CA LEU A 40 14.99 3.55 -6.45
C LEU A 40 13.52 3.56 -6.09
N TYR A 41 12.65 3.99 -7.00
CA TYR A 41 11.20 4.01 -6.80
C TYR A 41 10.63 2.60 -6.60
N ALA A 42 11.09 1.61 -7.38
CA ALA A 42 10.68 0.22 -7.22
C ALA A 42 11.03 -0.34 -5.83
N ASN A 43 12.22 -0.04 -5.32
CA ASN A 43 12.65 -0.45 -3.98
C ASN A 43 11.83 0.21 -2.87
N ILE A 44 11.48 1.48 -3.01
CA ILE A 44 10.62 2.20 -2.06
C ILE A 44 9.22 1.58 -2.02
N GLN A 45 8.66 1.26 -3.17
CA GLN A 45 7.36 0.61 -3.29
C GLN A 45 7.33 -0.76 -2.59
N SER A 46 8.36 -1.57 -2.79
CA SER A 46 8.47 -2.87 -2.12
C SER A 46 8.53 -2.72 -0.59
N ARG A 47 9.37 -1.81 -0.09
CA ARG A 47 9.44 -1.52 1.35
C ARG A 47 8.10 -1.02 1.93
N ALA A 48 7.37 -0.19 1.20
CA ALA A 48 6.06 0.30 1.61
C ALA A 48 5.03 -0.84 1.72
N ARG A 49 5.05 -1.81 0.77
CA ARG A 49 4.18 -3.00 0.84
C ARG A 49 4.53 -3.88 2.04
N VAL A 50 5.81 -4.11 2.31
CA VAL A 50 6.27 -4.85 3.51
C VAL A 50 5.80 -4.17 4.78
N ALA A 51 5.99 -2.85 4.90
CA ALA A 51 5.55 -2.09 6.07
C ALA A 51 4.04 -2.14 6.28
N LYS A 52 3.26 -2.07 5.18
CA LYS A 52 1.80 -2.24 5.24
C LYS A 52 1.43 -3.64 5.74
N ALA A 53 2.03 -4.70 5.19
CA ALA A 53 1.75 -6.06 5.61
C ALA A 53 2.08 -6.27 7.10
N GLN A 54 3.18 -5.72 7.60
CA GLN A 54 3.53 -5.76 9.02
C GLN A 54 2.50 -5.05 9.91
N ALA A 55 2.02 -3.89 9.49
CA ALA A 55 1.00 -3.16 10.23
C ALA A 55 -0.32 -3.92 10.25
N ASP A 56 -0.75 -4.46 9.12
CA ASP A 56 -1.97 -5.24 9.00
C ASP A 56 -1.92 -6.50 9.88
N VAL A 57 -0.81 -7.26 9.84
CA VAL A 57 -0.64 -8.46 10.68
C VAL A 57 -0.68 -8.12 12.18
N ARG A 58 -0.04 -7.02 12.61
CA ARG A 58 -0.13 -6.57 14.02
C ARG A 58 -1.56 -6.23 14.43
N THR A 59 -2.31 -5.59 13.55
CA THR A 59 -3.71 -5.26 13.80
C THR A 59 -4.56 -6.52 13.92
N LEU A 60 -4.34 -7.50 13.04
CA LEU A 60 -5.01 -8.80 13.09
C LEU A 60 -4.68 -9.56 14.39
N VAL A 61 -3.42 -9.61 14.79
CA VAL A 61 -2.99 -10.23 16.05
C VAL A 61 -3.68 -9.58 17.25
N SER A 62 -3.76 -8.25 17.27
CA SER A 62 -4.47 -7.52 18.32
C SER A 62 -5.95 -7.87 18.36
N ALA A 63 -6.61 -7.94 17.21
CA ALA A 63 -8.03 -8.30 17.13
C ALA A 63 -8.29 -9.74 17.57
N VAL A 64 -7.43 -10.71 17.17
CA VAL A 64 -7.51 -12.10 17.63
C VAL A 64 -7.33 -12.19 19.16
N SER A 65 -6.40 -11.42 19.71
CA SER A 65 -6.16 -11.38 21.15
C SER A 65 -7.37 -10.84 21.93
N ILE A 66 -8.01 -9.78 21.43
CA ILE A 66 -9.23 -9.22 22.04
C ILE A 66 -10.40 -10.21 21.91
N TYR A 67 -10.55 -10.84 20.75
CA TYR A 67 -11.55 -11.89 20.54
C TYR A 67 -11.37 -13.02 21.55
N SER A 68 -10.16 -13.58 21.65
CA SER A 68 -9.87 -14.69 22.54
C SER A 68 -10.04 -14.33 24.04
N ALA A 69 -9.72 -13.09 24.40
CA ALA A 69 -9.95 -12.59 25.77
C ALA A 69 -11.43 -12.50 26.13
N HIS A 70 -12.29 -12.22 25.16
CA HIS A 70 -13.75 -12.13 25.38
C HIS A 70 -14.41 -13.51 25.31
N VAL A 71 -14.16 -14.27 24.25
CA VAL A 71 -14.82 -15.56 23.97
C VAL A 71 -14.24 -16.70 24.78
N GLY A 72 -12.96 -16.63 25.14
CA GLY A 72 -12.22 -17.70 25.85
C GLY A 72 -11.56 -18.72 24.90
N THR A 73 -11.79 -18.61 23.60
CA THR A 73 -11.20 -19.48 22.56
C THR A 73 -10.71 -18.64 21.37
N LEU A 74 -9.79 -19.21 20.60
CA LEU A 74 -9.33 -18.57 19.36
C LEU A 74 -10.43 -18.58 18.30
N PRO A 75 -10.52 -17.57 17.40
CA PRO A 75 -11.42 -17.60 16.26
C PRO A 75 -11.08 -18.76 15.31
N ALA A 76 -12.07 -19.34 14.65
CA ALA A 76 -11.84 -20.39 13.66
C ALA A 76 -11.26 -19.80 12.35
N ALA A 77 -11.64 -18.57 12.03
CA ALA A 77 -11.16 -17.84 10.84
C ALA A 77 -11.07 -16.34 11.13
N LEU A 78 -10.28 -15.61 10.33
CA LEU A 78 -10.19 -14.14 10.45
C LEU A 78 -11.52 -13.43 10.19
N SER A 79 -12.43 -14.04 9.45
CA SER A 79 -13.80 -13.53 9.22
C SER A 79 -14.62 -13.40 10.51
N ASP A 80 -14.34 -14.22 11.52
CA ASP A 80 -15.06 -14.22 12.78
C ASP A 80 -14.84 -12.93 13.56
N LEU A 81 -13.72 -12.25 13.31
CA LEU A 81 -13.42 -10.96 13.90
C LEU A 81 -14.35 -9.83 13.44
N ASN A 82 -15.01 -10.00 12.29
CA ASN A 82 -15.88 -9.00 11.70
C ASN A 82 -17.34 -9.07 12.22
N SER A 83 -17.62 -10.01 13.11
CA SER A 83 -18.94 -10.22 13.70
C SER A 83 -18.89 -10.20 15.22
N ALA A 84 -20.07 -10.00 15.82
CA ALA A 84 -20.19 -10.11 17.26
C ALA A 84 -20.15 -11.58 17.69
N ALA A 85 -19.49 -11.85 18.81
CA ALA A 85 -19.40 -13.19 19.39
C ALA A 85 -19.81 -13.16 20.87
N ALA A 86 -20.46 -14.24 21.34
CA ALA A 86 -20.84 -14.40 22.73
C ALA A 86 -19.79 -15.22 23.48
N ASN A 87 -19.55 -14.86 24.73
CA ASN A 87 -18.71 -15.65 25.63
C ASN A 87 -19.53 -16.77 26.29
N SER A 88 -18.87 -17.60 27.12
CA SER A 88 -19.50 -18.70 27.88
C SER A 88 -20.58 -18.24 28.85
N GLN A 89 -20.64 -16.96 29.19
CA GLN A 89 -21.64 -16.35 30.07
C GLN A 89 -22.82 -15.74 29.30
N GLY A 90 -22.85 -15.88 27.98
CA GLY A 90 -23.89 -15.31 27.11
C GLY A 90 -23.72 -13.82 26.83
N GLN A 91 -22.61 -13.20 27.23
CA GLN A 91 -22.36 -11.79 26.96
C GLN A 91 -21.79 -11.64 25.54
N THR A 92 -22.38 -10.76 24.77
CA THR A 92 -22.00 -10.51 23.38
C THR A 92 -21.10 -9.27 23.29
N ALA A 93 -20.00 -9.38 22.56
CA ALA A 93 -19.13 -8.24 22.20
C ALA A 93 -18.71 -8.34 20.72
N GLY A 94 -18.23 -7.24 20.19
CA GLY A 94 -17.79 -7.14 18.80
C GLY A 94 -18.69 -6.22 17.96
N PRO A 95 -18.41 -6.08 16.68
CA PRO A 95 -17.29 -6.71 15.98
C PRO A 95 -15.90 -6.28 16.52
N PHE A 96 -14.94 -7.18 16.51
CA PHE A 96 -13.59 -6.94 17.01
C PHE A 96 -12.71 -6.22 15.97
N MET A 97 -13.16 -6.24 14.73
CA MET A 97 -12.58 -5.52 13.61
C MET A 97 -13.70 -5.19 12.61
N ALA A 98 -13.65 -4.00 12.02
CA ALA A 98 -14.67 -3.59 11.05
C ALA A 98 -14.61 -4.46 9.77
N ASN A 99 -13.41 -4.68 9.26
CA ASN A 99 -13.15 -5.54 8.10
C ASN A 99 -11.73 -6.10 8.18
N THR A 100 -11.54 -7.31 7.71
CA THR A 100 -10.21 -7.88 7.50
C THR A 100 -9.46 -7.06 6.44
N PRO A 101 -8.23 -6.58 6.71
CA PRO A 101 -7.49 -5.76 5.77
C PRO A 101 -7.13 -6.55 4.51
N ASN A 102 -7.15 -5.86 3.37
CA ASN A 102 -6.65 -6.44 2.13
C ASN A 102 -5.12 -6.40 2.11
N PRO A 103 -4.46 -7.48 1.70
CA PRO A 103 -3.02 -7.51 1.57
C PRO A 103 -2.54 -6.48 0.53
N PRO A 104 -1.27 -6.06 0.59
CA PRO A 104 -0.68 -5.22 -0.45
C PRO A 104 -0.80 -5.86 -1.84
N ALA A 105 -0.78 -5.04 -2.88
CA ALA A 105 -0.85 -5.53 -4.26
C ALA A 105 0.30 -6.52 -4.55
N GLY A 106 -0.04 -7.69 -5.09
CA GLY A 106 0.91 -8.77 -5.39
C GLY A 106 1.30 -9.65 -4.20
N TRP A 107 0.70 -9.43 -3.02
CA TRP A 107 0.90 -10.26 -1.83
C TRP A 107 -0.19 -11.32 -1.69
N ALA A 108 0.16 -12.45 -1.08
CA ALA A 108 -0.79 -13.49 -0.71
C ALA A 108 -1.77 -12.98 0.36
N ALA A 109 -2.98 -13.53 0.37
CA ALA A 109 -3.94 -13.28 1.44
C ALA A 109 -3.35 -13.64 2.81
N TYR A 110 -3.80 -12.97 3.86
CA TYR A 110 -3.38 -13.28 5.23
C TYR A 110 -3.83 -14.69 5.60
N ALA A 111 -2.86 -15.57 5.80
CA ALA A 111 -3.08 -16.93 6.27
C ALA A 111 -3.11 -16.93 7.81
N TYR A 112 -4.15 -17.52 8.36
CA TYR A 112 -4.35 -17.69 9.79
C TYR A 112 -4.29 -19.17 10.12
N THR A 113 -3.50 -19.54 11.11
CA THR A 113 -3.45 -20.89 11.66
C THR A 113 -3.55 -20.82 13.18
N SER A 114 -4.39 -21.67 13.75
CA SER A 114 -4.54 -21.80 15.20
C SER A 114 -4.22 -23.22 15.62
N ALA A 115 -3.59 -23.38 16.79
CA ALA A 115 -3.32 -24.68 17.39
C ALA A 115 -4.13 -24.87 18.68
N ALA A 116 -4.39 -26.13 19.02
CA ALA A 116 -5.18 -26.51 20.18
C ALA A 116 -4.59 -26.01 21.52
N ALA A 117 -3.30 -25.67 21.55
CA ALA A 117 -2.61 -25.11 22.72
C ALA A 117 -2.92 -23.61 22.98
N GLY A 118 -3.83 -23.00 22.21
CA GLY A 118 -4.14 -21.57 22.34
C GLY A 118 -3.12 -20.65 21.67
N THR A 119 -2.24 -21.20 20.84
CA THR A 119 -1.31 -20.44 20.02
C THR A 119 -1.88 -20.26 18.60
N PHE A 120 -1.53 -19.18 17.97
CA PHE A 120 -1.91 -18.91 16.57
C PHE A 120 -0.78 -18.23 15.82
N SER A 121 -0.82 -18.22 14.53
CA SER A 121 0.06 -17.41 13.71
C SER A 121 -0.67 -16.81 12.52
N ILE A 122 -0.27 -15.60 12.14
CA ILE A 122 -0.78 -14.89 10.98
C ILE A 122 0.39 -14.57 10.09
N SER A 123 0.31 -14.95 8.83
CA SER A 123 1.37 -14.71 7.86
C SER A 123 0.84 -14.22 6.52
N SER A 124 1.68 -13.52 5.80
CA SER A 124 1.48 -13.15 4.40
C SER A 124 2.84 -13.03 3.71
N SER A 125 2.90 -13.29 2.43
CA SER A 125 4.15 -13.24 1.66
C SER A 125 3.98 -12.50 0.34
N GLY A 126 5.05 -11.79 -0.04
CA GLY A 126 5.17 -11.04 -1.29
C GLY A 126 6.52 -10.35 -1.37
N ASP A 127 6.91 -9.85 -2.53
CA ASP A 127 8.20 -9.17 -2.73
C ASP A 127 9.42 -9.98 -2.21
N ALA A 128 9.38 -11.32 -2.38
CA ALA A 128 10.38 -12.27 -1.87
C ALA A 128 10.56 -12.23 -0.34
N THR A 129 9.58 -11.74 0.41
CA THR A 129 9.58 -11.60 1.88
C THR A 129 8.32 -12.22 2.46
N THR A 130 8.46 -12.83 3.65
CA THR A 130 7.31 -13.31 4.44
C THR A 130 7.24 -12.50 5.72
N VAL A 131 6.07 -12.00 6.04
CA VAL A 131 5.74 -11.38 7.33
C VAL A 131 4.90 -12.37 8.11
N SER A 132 5.32 -12.70 9.32
CA SER A 132 4.58 -13.57 10.25
C SER A 132 4.70 -13.07 11.67
N LEU A 133 3.62 -13.19 12.41
CA LEU A 133 3.56 -12.96 13.86
C LEU A 133 2.78 -14.10 14.52
N PRO A 134 3.18 -14.46 15.76
CA PRO A 134 2.42 -15.38 16.57
C PRO A 134 1.10 -14.78 17.01
#